data_fa02a115085266b8f27a5b5e0f6bba88
#
_entry.id   fa02a115085266b8f27a5b5e0f6bba88
#
_cell.length_a   1.000
_cell.length_b   1.000
_cell.length_c   1.000
_cell.angle_alpha   90.00
_cell.angle_beta   90.00
_cell.angle_gamma   90.00
#
_symmetry.space_group_name_H-M   'P 1'
#
loop_
_entity.id
_entity.type
_entity.pdbx_description
1 polymer ?
#
loop_
_entity_poly.entity_id
_entity_poly.type
_entity_poly.pdbx_seq_one_letter_code
_entity_poly.pdbx_strand_id
1 'polypeptide(L)' 'MFKVGDRVIYKGVPKDFRRIDNKAIILRKTFEPSYFVIKLNSGAEILVSTDFLTLDLNWSI' A
#
# COMPACT_ATOMS: atom_id res chain seq x y z
N MET A 1 7.16 8.04 8.00
CA MET A 1 7.89 7.45 6.91
C MET A 1 7.55 5.98 6.76
N PHE A 2 7.42 5.53 5.51
CA PHE A 2 7.04 4.15 5.25
C PHE A 2 8.25 3.23 5.26
N LYS A 3 8.07 2.00 5.67
CA LYS A 3 9.12 1.00 5.61
C LYS A 3 8.54 -0.39 5.34
N VAL A 4 9.41 -1.29 4.98
CA VAL A 4 9.02 -2.66 4.65
C VAL A 4 8.26 -3.27 5.83
N GLY A 5 7.15 -3.89 5.56
CA GLY A 5 6.30 -4.49 6.58
C GLY A 5 5.20 -3.58 7.09
N ASP A 6 5.24 -2.30 6.74
CA ASP A 6 4.21 -1.38 7.20
C ASP A 6 2.89 -1.71 6.54
N ARG A 7 1.83 -1.57 7.30
CA ARG A 7 0.47 -1.75 6.81
C ARG A 7 -0.06 -0.41 6.37
N VAL A 8 -0.55 -0.37 5.15
CA VAL A 8 -0.93 0.88 4.51
C VAL A 8 -2.26 0.75 3.80
N ILE A 9 -2.83 1.88 3.46
CA ILE A 9 -4.02 1.94 2.63
C ILE A 9 -3.62 2.56 1.32
N TYR A 10 -3.93 1.89 0.22
CA TYR A 10 -3.62 2.34 -1.11
C TYR A 10 -4.79 3.19 -1.62
N LYS A 11 -4.57 4.45 -1.83
CA LYS A 11 -5.61 5.39 -2.20
C LYS A 11 -5.78 5.53 -3.71
N GLY A 12 -4.95 4.86 -4.49
CA GLY A 12 -5.05 4.95 -5.93
C GLY A 12 -6.01 3.96 -6.57
N VAL A 13 -6.64 3.12 -5.78
CA VAL A 13 -7.59 2.15 -6.29
C VAL A 13 -8.83 2.85 -6.84
N PRO A 14 -9.32 2.47 -8.01
CA PRO A 14 -10.53 3.07 -8.56
C PRO A 14 -11.70 2.95 -7.57
N LYS A 15 -12.63 3.90 -7.60
CA LYS A 15 -13.73 3.95 -6.70
C LYS A 15 -14.46 2.64 -6.60
N ASP A 16 -14.67 1.98 -7.71
CA ASP A 16 -15.41 0.73 -7.76
C ASP A 16 -14.75 -0.39 -7.00
N PHE A 17 -13.44 -0.33 -6.85
CA PHE A 17 -12.70 -1.39 -6.19
C PHE A 17 -12.27 -1.02 -4.79
N ARG A 18 -12.46 0.21 -4.40
CA ARG A 18 -11.93 0.70 -3.16
C ARG A 18 -12.41 -0.08 -1.96
N ARG A 19 -13.65 -0.41 -1.91
CA ARG A 19 -14.20 -1.11 -0.79
C ARG A 19 -13.83 -2.57 -0.77
N ILE A 20 -13.29 -3.07 -1.90
CA ILE A 20 -12.93 -4.45 -1.99
C ILE A 20 -11.55 -4.66 -1.46
N ASP A 21 -10.63 -3.82 -1.86
CA ASP A 21 -9.25 -4.11 -1.51
C ASP A 21 -8.37 -2.90 -1.62
N ASN A 22 -8.29 -2.14 -0.56
CA ASN A 22 -7.38 -1.03 -0.53
C ASN A 22 -6.34 -1.15 0.58
N LYS A 23 -6.36 -2.23 1.33
CA LYS A 23 -5.35 -2.46 2.36
C LYS A 23 -4.20 -3.23 1.77
N ALA A 24 -3.01 -2.88 2.20
CA ALA A 24 -1.81 -3.47 1.63
C ALA A 24 -0.68 -3.49 2.62
N ILE A 25 0.38 -4.18 2.28
CA ILE A 25 1.59 -4.23 3.08
C ILE A 25 2.74 -3.87 2.18
N ILE A 26 3.67 -3.08 2.67
CA ILE A 26 4.85 -2.73 1.91
C ILE A 26 5.78 -3.92 1.86
N LEU A 27 6.08 -4.42 0.66
CA LEU A 27 6.92 -5.57 0.50
C LEU A 27 8.38 -5.21 0.40
N ARG A 28 8.71 -4.17 -0.36
CA ARG A 28 10.11 -3.80 -0.52
C ARG A 28 10.25 -2.39 -1.04
N LYS A 29 11.42 -1.83 -0.86
CA LYS A 29 11.80 -0.53 -1.34
C LYS A 29 12.22 -0.64 -2.76
N THR A 30 12.32 0.52 -3.45
CA THR A 30 12.88 0.58 -4.79
C THR A 30 14.03 1.54 -4.75
N PHE A 31 14.75 1.77 -5.88
CA PHE A 31 15.78 2.70 -5.94
C PHE A 31 15.23 4.09 -5.69
N GLU A 32 13.93 4.42 -6.04
CA GLU A 32 13.34 5.72 -5.84
C GLU A 32 12.77 5.77 -4.45
N PRO A 33 13.20 6.67 -3.61
CA PRO A 33 12.74 6.70 -2.22
C PRO A 33 11.23 6.91 -2.08
N SER A 34 10.60 7.48 -3.10
CA SER A 34 9.17 7.73 -3.02
C SER A 34 8.33 6.62 -3.60
N TYR A 35 8.94 5.50 -4.01
CA TYR A 35 8.18 4.40 -4.57
C TYR A 35 8.43 3.11 -3.80
N PHE A 36 7.39 2.32 -3.64
CA PHE A 36 7.49 1.02 -2.97
C PHE A 36 6.69 -0.01 -3.73
N VAL A 37 7.07 -1.26 -3.58
CA VAL A 37 6.26 -2.37 -4.06
C VAL A 37 5.38 -2.79 -2.90
N ILE A 38 4.08 -2.81 -3.11
CA ILE A 38 3.14 -3.21 -2.07
C ILE A 38 2.37 -4.44 -2.52
N LYS A 39 1.85 -5.17 -1.55
CA LYS A 39 1.01 -6.33 -1.81
C LYS A 39 -0.37 -6.04 -1.29
N LEU A 40 -1.34 -6.04 -2.19
CA LEU A 40 -2.73 -5.81 -1.81
C LEU A 40 -3.32 -7.05 -1.17
N ASN A 41 -4.44 -6.89 -0.51
CA ASN A 41 -5.14 -7.99 0.13
C ASN A 41 -5.47 -9.10 -0.85
N SER A 42 -5.70 -8.76 -2.10
CA SER A 42 -6.00 -9.74 -3.12
C SER A 42 -4.81 -10.59 -3.51
N GLY A 43 -3.62 -10.19 -3.08
CA GLY A 43 -2.39 -10.87 -3.46
C GLY A 43 -1.64 -10.19 -4.58
N ALA A 44 -2.21 -9.17 -5.19
CA ALA A 44 -1.55 -8.45 -6.28
C ALA A 44 -0.39 -7.61 -5.75
N GLU A 45 0.71 -7.59 -6.47
CA GLU A 45 1.88 -6.80 -6.10
C GLU A 45 2.02 -5.67 -7.11
N ILE A 46 2.06 -4.45 -6.64
CA ILE A 46 2.14 -3.30 -7.54
C ILE A 46 3.16 -2.29 -7.05
N LEU A 47 3.70 -1.51 -7.97
CA LEU A 47 4.65 -0.46 -7.67
C LEU A 47 3.88 0.84 -7.55
N VAL A 48 4.01 1.55 -6.45
CA VAL A 48 3.23 2.77 -6.22
C VAL A 48 4.08 3.86 -5.60
N SER A 49 3.65 5.08 -5.80
CA SER A 49 4.25 6.24 -5.16
C SER A 49 3.68 6.41 -3.76
N THR A 50 4.47 6.91 -2.85
CA THR A 50 4.02 7.17 -1.48
C THR A 50 2.88 8.18 -1.44
N ASP A 51 2.70 8.97 -2.48
CA ASP A 51 1.57 9.90 -2.55
C ASP A 51 0.23 9.20 -2.52
N PHE A 52 0.21 7.93 -2.88
CA PHE A 52 -1.01 7.15 -2.88
C PHE A 52 -1.13 6.23 -1.67
N LEU A 53 -0.27 6.39 -0.68
CA LEU A 53 -0.28 5.53 0.49
C LEU A 53 -0.54 6.32 1.76
N THR A 54 -1.23 5.69 2.70
CA THR A 54 -1.42 6.24 4.04
C THR A 54 -1.19 5.11 5.01
N LEU A 55 -0.56 5.37 6.12
CA LEU A 55 -0.41 4.33 7.14
C LEU A 55 -1.77 3.95 7.68
N ASP A 56 -1.98 2.68 7.87
CA ASP A 56 -3.23 2.18 8.41
C ASP A 56 -3.12 2.09 9.93
N LEU A 57 -3.42 3.16 10.59
CA LEU A 57 -3.31 3.23 12.04
C LEU A 57 -4.41 2.48 12.75
N ASN A 58 -5.43 2.08 12.05
CA ASN A 58 -6.52 1.32 12.63
C ASN A 58 -6.40 -0.17 12.38
N TRP A 59 -5.30 -0.60 11.82
CA TRP A 59 -5.10 -2.00 11.53
C TRP A 59 -4.87 -2.66 12.86
N SER A 60 -5.84 -3.30 13.38
CA SER A 60 -5.65 -3.93 14.66
C SER A 60 -5.30 -5.35 14.48
N ILE A 61 -4.73 -5.87 15.47
CA ILE A 61 -4.24 -7.18 15.44
C ILE A 61 -5.10 -8.11 16.19
#